data_61e596b491410fea4698ea1f9faf3ab0
#
_entry.id   61e596b491410fea4698ea1f9faf3ab0
#
_cell.length_a   1.000
_cell.length_b   1.000
_cell.length_c   1.000
_cell.angle_alpha   90.00
_cell.angle_beta   90.00
_cell.angle_gamma   90.00
#
_symmetry.space_group_name_H-M   'P 1'
#
loop_
_entity.id
_entity.type
_entity.pdbx_description
1 polymer ?
#
loop_
_entity_poly.entity_id
_entity_poly.type
_entity_poly.pdbx_seq_one_letter_code
_entity_poly.pdbx_strand_id
1 'polypeptide(L)'
;MTETVVPEVRKAKKTRKKTEKSGTAKKTTKEGVKEKRAKDARKKANEEAMLEQKAKEEALKSEALGFYQQLREHGLKPFDGASVDFHHKRDPVVFVPRENPIITAVKKEELLDFLVANNIRRVLIDALFPSRVSLLQSLLEHGIEVYVLRRPSALAGFKAMLERRYNKQKQDSNNNDNNGIKIPRKNDFVDAVALAFTWPKFHRRIHLRYIICWRAMNKWRRVYTIFTKVQQMVEDLEEDETPVTLHEDRVIEKAKEFVNTVERHFPYLRRVFEKVRIPPDDVIAQALCCEVVLEVYHIPKKSDVLEKAGIRYSPTPKKTRPKKKEEASEDGSKPKKKVYIHDGKLLFALVQLAVKLYHLDPIRQKRKVQWKVTKLAERIWKCSRKLQMTEENGRVGEALGVSGPLE
;
A
#
# COMPACT_ATOMS: atom_id res chain seq x y z
N MET A 1 16.22 -14.67 -49.00
CA MET A 1 15.60 -13.58 -49.77
C MET A 1 14.13 -13.94 -49.94
N THR A 2 13.29 -13.39 -49.08
CA THR A 2 11.82 -13.47 -49.21
C THR A 2 11.30 -12.14 -48.75
N GLU A 3 10.86 -11.34 -49.72
CA GLU A 3 10.30 -10.01 -49.54
C GLU A 3 8.91 -10.11 -48.86
N THR A 4 8.72 -9.32 -47.80
CA THR A 4 7.45 -9.20 -47.12
C THR A 4 6.68 -8.00 -47.69
N VAL A 5 5.62 -8.28 -48.39
CA VAL A 5 4.70 -7.27 -48.98
C VAL A 5 3.79 -6.70 -47.90
N VAL A 6 3.86 -5.39 -47.73
CA VAL A 6 2.95 -4.62 -46.84
C VAL A 6 1.75 -4.14 -47.66
N PRO A 7 0.51 -4.33 -47.26
CA PRO A 7 -0.66 -3.80 -47.97
C PRO A 7 -0.89 -2.32 -47.66
N GLU A 8 -0.96 -1.55 -48.74
CA GLU A 8 -1.24 -0.12 -48.83
C GLU A 8 -2.73 0.19 -48.55
N VAL A 9 -3.01 0.96 -47.48
CA VAL A 9 -4.38 1.39 -47.12
C VAL A 9 -4.75 2.62 -47.98
N ARG A 10 -5.62 2.41 -48.95
CA ARG A 10 -6.20 3.47 -49.80
C ARG A 10 -7.14 4.39 -48.99
N LYS A 11 -6.75 5.65 -48.87
CA LYS A 11 -7.60 6.74 -48.36
C LYS A 11 -8.65 7.14 -49.41
N ALA A 12 -9.92 6.89 -49.15
CA ALA A 12 -11.02 7.36 -49.94
C ALA A 12 -11.26 8.87 -49.70
N LYS A 13 -11.02 9.67 -50.71
CA LYS A 13 -11.40 11.09 -50.75
C LYS A 13 -12.92 11.24 -50.96
N LYS A 14 -13.64 11.71 -49.90
CA LYS A 14 -15.03 12.18 -50.03
C LYS A 14 -15.07 13.61 -50.57
N THR A 15 -15.40 13.75 -51.84
CA THR A 15 -15.76 15.02 -52.48
C THR A 15 -17.09 15.50 -51.94
N ARG A 16 -17.10 16.64 -51.27
CA ARG A 16 -18.29 17.33 -50.77
C ARG A 16 -18.81 18.28 -51.84
N LYS A 17 -19.98 17.98 -52.38
CA LYS A 17 -20.77 18.88 -53.24
C LYS A 17 -21.18 20.13 -52.46
N LYS A 18 -20.79 21.29 -53.00
CA LYS A 18 -21.22 22.62 -52.58
C LYS A 18 -22.62 22.89 -53.12
N THR A 19 -23.62 22.89 -52.27
CA THR A 19 -24.95 23.40 -52.58
C THR A 19 -25.10 24.73 -51.88
N GLU A 20 -25.15 25.78 -52.68
CA GLU A 20 -25.54 27.13 -52.26
C GLU A 20 -27.00 27.10 -51.80
N LYS A 21 -27.28 27.58 -50.59
CA LYS A 21 -28.59 28.05 -50.14
C LYS A 21 -28.41 29.38 -49.44
N SER A 22 -28.73 30.41 -50.16
CA SER A 22 -28.99 31.75 -49.65
C SER A 22 -30.25 31.74 -48.77
N GLY A 23 -30.18 32.43 -47.64
CA GLY A 23 -31.36 32.81 -46.86
C GLY A 23 -31.52 32.13 -45.53
N THR A 24 -30.73 32.57 -44.49
CA THR A 24 -31.17 32.60 -43.08
C THR A 24 -30.13 33.33 -42.20
N ALA A 25 -29.80 34.56 -42.53
CA ALA A 25 -28.74 35.33 -41.84
C ALA A 25 -29.19 36.05 -40.54
N LYS A 26 -30.41 35.86 -40.03
CA LYS A 26 -30.87 36.57 -38.82
C LYS A 26 -31.21 35.72 -37.58
N LYS A 27 -31.22 34.39 -37.67
CA LYS A 27 -31.46 33.52 -36.50
C LYS A 27 -30.18 33.04 -35.78
N THR A 28 -29.07 32.97 -36.49
CA THR A 28 -27.78 32.45 -35.99
C THR A 28 -27.10 33.33 -34.95
N THR A 29 -27.38 34.64 -34.92
CA THR A 29 -26.74 35.57 -33.96
C THR A 29 -27.27 35.46 -32.53
N LYS A 30 -28.55 35.13 -32.33
CA LYS A 30 -29.13 35.02 -30.97
C LYS A 30 -28.75 33.73 -30.26
N GLU A 31 -28.63 32.61 -30.99
CA GLU A 31 -28.18 31.34 -30.44
C GLU A 31 -26.68 31.35 -30.10
N GLY A 32 -25.85 31.93 -30.96
CA GLY A 32 -24.40 32.08 -30.69
C GLY A 32 -24.11 32.97 -29.47
N VAL A 33 -24.92 34.03 -29.26
CA VAL A 33 -24.79 34.89 -28.07
C VAL A 33 -25.21 34.16 -26.78
N LYS A 34 -26.26 33.34 -26.83
CA LYS A 34 -26.70 32.51 -25.69
C LYS A 34 -25.68 31.45 -25.35
N GLU A 35 -25.09 30.79 -26.35
CA GLU A 35 -24.06 29.77 -26.14
C GLU A 35 -22.77 30.38 -25.58
N LYS A 36 -22.35 31.54 -26.03
CA LYS A 36 -21.19 32.26 -25.47
C LYS A 36 -21.42 32.65 -24.01
N ARG A 37 -22.61 33.23 -23.69
CA ARG A 37 -22.98 33.56 -22.30
C ARG A 37 -23.02 32.33 -21.40
N ALA A 38 -23.49 31.18 -21.87
CA ALA A 38 -23.48 29.93 -21.12
C ALA A 38 -22.06 29.37 -20.88
N LYS A 39 -21.15 29.50 -21.86
CA LYS A 39 -19.74 29.16 -21.72
C LYS A 39 -19.03 30.08 -20.74
N ASP A 40 -19.27 31.38 -20.81
CA ASP A 40 -18.68 32.37 -19.90
C ASP A 40 -19.18 32.17 -18.44
N ALA A 41 -20.49 31.90 -18.27
CA ALA A 41 -21.04 31.55 -16.95
C ALA A 41 -20.46 30.27 -16.37
N ARG A 42 -20.28 29.22 -17.19
CA ARG A 42 -19.60 27.98 -16.75
C ARG A 42 -18.14 28.22 -16.40
N LYS A 43 -17.43 29.05 -17.16
CA LYS A 43 -16.01 29.38 -16.85
C LYS A 43 -15.92 30.11 -15.52
N LYS A 44 -16.78 31.10 -15.28
CA LYS A 44 -16.83 31.85 -14.02
C LYS A 44 -17.19 30.97 -12.84
N ALA A 45 -18.18 30.08 -12.96
CA ALA A 45 -18.54 29.12 -11.93
C ALA A 45 -17.36 28.13 -11.61
N ASN A 46 -16.61 27.69 -12.63
CA ASN A 46 -15.43 26.86 -12.43
C ASN A 46 -14.29 27.63 -11.74
N GLU A 47 -14.08 28.90 -12.05
CA GLU A 47 -13.08 29.75 -11.39
C GLU A 47 -13.45 29.99 -9.92
N GLU A 48 -14.71 30.28 -9.62
CA GLU A 48 -15.21 30.41 -8.24
C GLU A 48 -15.06 29.11 -7.44
N ALA A 49 -15.40 27.97 -8.04
CA ALA A 49 -15.22 26.64 -7.40
C ALA A 49 -13.73 26.33 -7.14
N MET A 50 -12.84 26.70 -8.06
CA MET A 50 -11.39 26.55 -7.85
C MET A 50 -10.88 27.45 -6.72
N LEU A 51 -11.35 28.67 -6.60
CA LEU A 51 -10.96 29.58 -5.52
C LEU A 51 -11.45 29.07 -4.16
N GLU A 52 -12.69 28.59 -4.11
CA GLU A 52 -13.23 27.97 -2.89
C GLU A 52 -12.45 26.72 -2.47
N GLN A 53 -12.07 25.89 -3.45
CA GLN A 53 -11.26 24.69 -3.18
C GLN A 53 -9.88 25.07 -2.65
N LYS A 54 -9.20 26.08 -3.21
CA LYS A 54 -7.93 26.59 -2.73
C LYS A 54 -8.03 27.12 -1.30
N ALA A 55 -9.07 27.92 -1.01
CA ALA A 55 -9.29 28.44 0.32
C ALA A 55 -9.51 27.33 1.36
N LYS A 56 -10.26 26.29 1.02
CA LYS A 56 -10.43 25.10 1.87
C LYS A 56 -9.11 24.36 2.10
N GLU A 57 -8.30 24.21 1.06
CA GLU A 57 -7.00 23.57 1.18
C GLU A 57 -6.05 24.35 2.10
N GLU A 58 -5.98 25.68 1.95
CA GLU A 58 -5.16 26.55 2.82
C GLU A 58 -5.65 26.51 4.29
N ALA A 59 -6.94 26.45 4.54
CA ALA A 59 -7.47 26.27 5.87
C ALA A 59 -7.04 24.93 6.49
N LEU A 60 -7.07 23.84 5.74
CA LEU A 60 -6.61 22.52 6.19
C LEU A 60 -5.10 22.48 6.45
N LYS A 61 -4.31 23.15 5.63
CA LYS A 61 -2.85 23.30 5.84
C LYS A 61 -2.56 24.07 7.12
N SER A 62 -3.25 25.19 7.34
CA SER A 62 -3.10 26.02 8.56
C SER A 62 -3.44 25.21 9.82
N GLU A 63 -4.53 24.43 9.79
CA GLU A 63 -4.92 23.54 10.89
C GLU A 63 -3.84 22.48 11.17
N ALA A 64 -3.28 21.88 10.13
CA ALA A 64 -2.21 20.89 10.26
C ALA A 64 -0.90 21.49 10.78
N LEU A 65 -0.55 22.71 10.39
CA LEU A 65 0.61 23.44 10.92
C LEU A 65 0.43 23.84 12.39
N GLY A 66 -0.77 24.26 12.79
CA GLY A 66 -1.10 24.48 14.20
C GLY A 66 -0.96 23.20 15.03
N PHE A 67 -1.37 22.06 14.49
CA PHE A 67 -1.18 20.76 15.13
C PHE A 67 0.32 20.39 15.25
N TYR A 68 1.13 20.65 14.23
CA TYR A 68 2.58 20.48 14.28
C TYR A 68 3.22 21.28 15.41
N GLN A 69 2.86 22.56 15.55
CA GLN A 69 3.38 23.43 16.61
C GLN A 69 3.04 22.87 18.00
N GLN A 70 1.79 22.48 18.24
CA GLN A 70 1.39 21.84 19.49
C GLN A 70 2.21 20.59 19.82
N LEU A 71 2.46 19.71 18.82
CA LEU A 71 3.29 18.52 19.03
C LEU A 71 4.73 18.88 19.42
N ARG A 72 5.29 19.92 18.82
CA ARG A 72 6.64 20.45 19.13
C ARG A 72 6.71 21.04 20.54
N GLU A 73 5.76 21.87 20.94
CA GLU A 73 5.65 22.46 22.26
C GLU A 73 5.57 21.39 23.36
N HIS A 74 4.95 20.27 23.08
CA HIS A 74 4.91 19.10 23.96
C HIS A 74 6.18 18.23 23.91
N GLY A 75 7.26 18.70 23.31
CA GLY A 75 8.57 18.04 23.28
C GLY A 75 8.65 16.83 22.37
N LEU A 76 7.67 16.60 21.49
CA LEU A 76 7.72 15.50 20.54
C LEU A 76 8.69 15.83 19.40
N LYS A 77 9.52 14.86 19.04
CA LYS A 77 10.50 15.00 17.95
C LYS A 77 9.93 14.40 16.66
N PRO A 78 9.90 15.17 15.57
CA PRO A 78 9.48 14.63 14.28
C PRO A 78 10.55 13.70 13.68
N PHE A 79 10.15 12.95 12.66
CA PHE A 79 11.06 12.19 11.81
C PHE A 79 12.05 13.13 11.11
N ASP A 80 13.32 12.71 11.06
CA ASP A 80 14.38 13.48 10.37
C ASP A 80 14.31 13.22 8.86
N GLY A 81 13.48 13.98 8.16
CA GLY A 81 13.15 13.85 6.75
C GLY A 81 11.73 14.30 6.46
N ALA A 82 11.19 13.97 5.30
CA ALA A 82 9.80 14.23 4.97
C ALA A 82 8.89 13.04 5.33
N SER A 83 7.67 13.32 5.75
CA SER A 83 6.60 12.32 5.77
C SER A 83 5.68 12.50 4.58
N VAL A 84 5.25 11.40 3.98
CA VAL A 84 4.38 11.40 2.79
C VAL A 84 3.18 10.51 3.03
N ASP A 85 2.01 11.13 3.07
CA ASP A 85 0.74 10.42 3.11
C ASP A 85 0.30 10.09 1.69
N PHE A 86 0.40 8.79 1.33
CA PHE A 86 0.04 8.30 0.02
C PHE A 86 -1.44 7.95 -0.06
N HIS A 87 -2.21 8.75 -0.76
CA HIS A 87 -3.57 8.41 -1.08
C HIS A 87 -3.68 7.60 -2.38
N HIS A 88 -4.66 6.69 -2.47
CA HIS A 88 -4.81 5.82 -3.66
C HIS A 88 -5.18 6.62 -4.92
N LYS A 89 -6.07 7.61 -4.80
CA LYS A 89 -6.66 8.36 -5.93
C LYS A 89 -6.27 9.85 -5.96
N ARG A 90 -5.62 10.36 -4.92
CA ARG A 90 -5.25 11.77 -4.80
C ARG A 90 -3.74 11.93 -4.88
N ASP A 91 -3.32 13.15 -5.07
CA ASP A 91 -1.92 13.49 -4.96
C ASP A 91 -1.42 13.27 -3.53
N PRO A 92 -0.19 12.79 -3.36
CA PRO A 92 0.41 12.60 -2.04
C PRO A 92 0.57 13.93 -1.33
N VAL A 93 0.30 13.95 -0.03
CA VAL A 93 0.60 15.09 0.83
C VAL A 93 1.97 14.89 1.45
N VAL A 94 2.84 15.86 1.24
CA VAL A 94 4.20 15.90 1.77
C VAL A 94 4.26 16.89 2.92
N PHE A 95 4.81 16.44 4.05
CA PHE A 95 5.15 17.29 5.17
C PHE A 95 6.65 17.22 5.47
N VAL A 96 7.31 18.38 5.53
CA VAL A 96 8.73 18.52 5.83
C VAL A 96 8.87 19.29 7.15
N PRO A 97 9.26 18.63 8.25
CA PRO A 97 9.48 19.29 9.53
C PRO A 97 10.79 20.08 9.53
N ARG A 98 10.68 21.39 9.53
CA ARG A 98 11.79 22.35 9.60
C ARG A 98 11.41 23.50 10.55
N GLU A 99 12.28 24.50 10.71
CA GLU A 99 11.92 25.76 11.37
C GLU A 99 10.72 26.42 10.67
N ASN A 100 10.79 26.49 9.33
CA ASN A 100 9.66 26.85 8.48
C ASN A 100 9.10 25.56 7.83
N PRO A 101 8.12 24.92 8.46
CA PRO A 101 7.61 23.64 7.97
C PRO A 101 6.88 23.80 6.65
N ILE A 102 7.11 22.86 5.74
CA ILE A 102 6.43 22.82 4.45
C ILE A 102 5.38 21.73 4.51
N ILE A 103 4.14 22.08 4.14
CA ILE A 103 3.06 21.09 3.95
C ILE A 103 2.33 21.40 2.66
N THR A 104 2.30 20.41 1.75
CA THR A 104 1.70 20.61 0.44
C THR A 104 1.28 19.29 -0.21
N ALA A 105 0.25 19.34 -1.04
CA ALA A 105 -0.05 18.26 -1.97
C ALA A 105 0.89 18.41 -3.18
N VAL A 106 1.55 17.32 -3.58
CA VAL A 106 2.51 17.30 -4.68
C VAL A 106 2.03 16.29 -5.69
N LYS A 107 2.00 16.66 -6.99
CA LYS A 107 1.65 15.68 -8.01
C LYS A 107 2.63 14.50 -7.96
N LYS A 108 2.10 13.31 -8.20
CA LYS A 108 2.87 12.07 -8.13
C LYS A 108 4.12 12.11 -9.01
N GLU A 109 4.01 12.69 -10.19
CA GLU A 109 5.07 12.80 -11.19
C GLU A 109 6.15 13.80 -10.75
N GLU A 110 5.79 14.80 -9.96
CA GLU A 110 6.65 15.89 -9.48
C GLU A 110 7.28 15.59 -8.10
N LEU A 111 6.89 14.49 -7.44
CA LEU A 111 7.30 14.22 -6.05
C LEU A 111 8.82 14.04 -5.92
N LEU A 112 9.47 13.34 -6.86
CA LEU A 112 10.91 13.16 -6.84
C LEU A 112 11.63 14.52 -6.94
N ASP A 113 11.25 15.34 -7.92
CA ASP A 113 11.83 16.65 -8.14
C ASP A 113 11.62 17.58 -6.94
N PHE A 114 10.42 17.53 -6.35
CA PHE A 114 10.13 18.27 -5.12
C PHE A 114 11.05 17.87 -3.97
N LEU A 115 11.27 16.58 -3.74
CA LEU A 115 12.12 16.10 -2.67
C LEU A 115 13.59 16.47 -2.90
N VAL A 116 14.07 16.34 -4.14
CA VAL A 116 15.45 16.72 -4.52
C VAL A 116 15.65 18.23 -4.36
N ALA A 117 14.73 19.06 -4.88
CA ALA A 117 14.80 20.52 -4.77
C ALA A 117 14.81 21.01 -3.32
N ASN A 118 14.17 20.27 -2.41
CA ASN A 118 14.14 20.56 -0.99
C ASN A 118 15.26 19.88 -0.17
N ASN A 119 16.24 19.21 -0.82
CA ASN A 119 17.34 18.48 -0.18
C ASN A 119 16.85 17.40 0.80
N ILE A 120 15.75 16.73 0.50
CA ILE A 120 15.19 15.66 1.32
C ILE A 120 15.89 14.35 1.00
N ARG A 121 16.58 13.79 1.98
CA ARG A 121 17.28 12.50 1.83
C ARG A 121 16.53 11.32 2.42
N ARG A 122 15.52 11.57 3.24
CA ARG A 122 14.76 10.55 3.96
C ARG A 122 13.28 10.82 3.84
N VAL A 123 12.52 9.78 3.53
CA VAL A 123 11.06 9.85 3.39
C VAL A 123 10.41 8.74 4.21
N LEU A 124 9.43 9.12 5.03
CA LEU A 124 8.58 8.19 5.77
C LEU A 124 7.20 8.13 5.14
N ILE A 125 6.78 6.94 4.74
CA ILE A 125 5.45 6.68 4.16
C ILE A 125 4.61 5.83 5.10
N ASP A 126 3.30 5.98 5.01
CA ASP A 126 2.33 5.23 5.83
C ASP A 126 2.21 3.76 5.40
N ALA A 127 2.14 3.49 4.10
CA ALA A 127 1.95 2.15 3.54
C ALA A 127 2.56 2.01 2.15
N LEU A 128 2.75 0.74 1.75
CA LEU A 128 3.20 0.37 0.41
C LEU A 128 2.01 0.11 -0.50
N PHE A 129 1.87 0.90 -1.56
CA PHE A 129 0.83 0.72 -2.56
C PHE A 129 1.41 0.18 -3.88
N PRO A 130 0.81 -0.87 -4.47
CA PRO A 130 1.26 -1.40 -5.77
C PRO A 130 1.32 -0.34 -6.88
N SER A 131 0.41 0.63 -6.86
CA SER A 131 0.39 1.74 -7.82
C SER A 131 1.55 2.74 -7.66
N ARG A 132 2.30 2.67 -6.55
CA ARG A 132 3.40 3.60 -6.23
C ARG A 132 4.79 2.95 -6.34
N VAL A 133 4.86 1.67 -6.73
CA VAL A 133 6.13 0.92 -6.79
C VAL A 133 7.18 1.58 -7.67
N SER A 134 6.80 2.06 -8.85
CA SER A 134 7.73 2.73 -9.77
C SER A 134 8.31 4.00 -9.16
N LEU A 135 7.47 4.80 -8.50
CA LEU A 135 7.90 6.01 -7.80
C LEU A 135 8.86 5.68 -6.65
N LEU A 136 8.52 4.68 -5.81
CA LEU A 136 9.39 4.25 -4.71
C LEU A 136 10.74 3.72 -5.22
N GLN A 137 10.74 3.03 -6.35
CA GLN A 137 11.94 2.58 -7.00
C GLN A 137 12.79 3.77 -7.44
N SER A 138 12.21 4.76 -8.14
CA SER A 138 12.91 5.98 -8.54
C SER A 138 13.49 6.76 -7.35
N LEU A 139 12.76 6.90 -6.24
CA LEU A 139 13.27 7.54 -5.02
C LEU A 139 14.53 6.84 -4.49
N LEU A 140 14.50 5.50 -4.42
CA LEU A 140 15.64 4.70 -3.94
C LEU A 140 16.83 4.73 -4.89
N GLU A 141 16.60 4.75 -6.22
CA GLU A 141 17.63 4.89 -7.24
C GLU A 141 18.33 6.25 -7.19
N HIS A 142 17.62 7.30 -6.78
CA HIS A 142 18.19 8.64 -6.53
C HIS A 142 18.80 8.80 -5.12
N GLY A 143 18.99 7.70 -4.39
CA GLY A 143 19.63 7.72 -3.07
C GLY A 143 18.76 8.23 -1.94
N ILE A 144 17.45 8.45 -2.17
CA ILE A 144 16.52 8.83 -1.11
C ILE A 144 16.18 7.59 -0.28
N GLU A 145 16.43 7.64 1.01
CA GLU A 145 16.08 6.57 1.93
C GLU A 145 14.57 6.57 2.19
N VAL A 146 13.91 5.47 1.88
CA VAL A 146 12.47 5.31 2.09
C VAL A 146 12.23 4.46 3.33
N TYR A 147 11.40 4.97 4.23
CA TYR A 147 10.92 4.30 5.42
C TYR A 147 9.41 4.08 5.31
N VAL A 148 8.92 2.97 5.85
CA VAL A 148 7.48 2.67 5.91
C VAL A 148 7.08 2.30 7.33
N LEU A 149 5.84 2.56 7.71
CA LEU A 149 5.29 2.06 8.95
C LEU A 149 5.20 0.53 8.92
N ARG A 150 5.76 -0.13 9.93
CA ARG A 150 5.68 -1.60 10.09
C ARG A 150 4.25 -2.09 10.25
N ARG A 151 3.37 -1.23 10.76
CA ARG A 151 1.97 -1.51 11.02
C ARG A 151 1.15 -0.29 10.61
N PRO A 152 0.18 -0.45 9.72
CA PRO A 152 -0.75 0.64 9.36
C PRO A 152 -1.47 1.21 10.59
N SER A 153 -1.73 0.37 11.61
CA SER A 153 -2.33 0.79 12.87
C SER A 153 -1.44 1.67 13.74
N ALA A 154 -0.15 1.83 13.42
CA ALA A 154 0.77 2.65 14.22
C ALA A 154 0.38 4.13 14.23
N LEU A 155 -0.07 4.65 13.07
CA LEU A 155 -0.58 6.02 12.96
C LEU A 155 -1.85 6.23 13.79
N ALA A 156 -2.81 5.31 13.66
CA ALA A 156 -4.03 5.34 14.46
C ALA A 156 -3.75 5.19 15.97
N GLY A 157 -2.79 4.33 16.32
CA GLY A 157 -2.33 4.14 17.71
C GLY A 157 -1.65 5.38 18.28
N PHE A 158 -0.87 6.09 17.45
CA PHE A 158 -0.27 7.37 17.85
C PHE A 158 -1.33 8.44 18.13
N LYS A 159 -2.31 8.62 17.23
CA LYS A 159 -3.44 9.54 17.44
C LYS A 159 -4.24 9.21 18.69
N ALA A 160 -4.60 7.94 18.88
CA ALA A 160 -5.32 7.50 20.09
C ALA A 160 -4.51 7.73 21.38
N MET A 161 -3.18 7.66 21.34
CA MET A 161 -2.35 8.00 22.49
C MET A 161 -2.40 9.50 22.80
N LEU A 162 -2.35 10.35 21.77
CA LEU A 162 -2.50 11.80 21.94
C LEU A 162 -3.86 12.16 22.54
N GLU A 163 -4.96 11.57 22.03
CA GLU A 163 -6.31 11.76 22.56
C GLU A 163 -6.40 11.40 24.05
N ARG A 164 -5.83 10.27 24.44
CA ARG A 164 -5.81 9.85 25.86
C ARG A 164 -5.02 10.81 26.73
N ARG A 165 -3.87 11.31 26.27
CA ARG A 165 -3.09 12.29 27.00
C ARG A 165 -3.84 13.61 27.17
N TYR A 166 -4.45 14.08 26.08
CA TYR A 166 -5.29 15.28 26.11
C TYR A 166 -6.45 15.18 27.08
N ASN A 167 -7.22 14.06 27.00
CA ASN A 167 -8.36 13.85 27.87
C ASN A 167 -7.96 13.70 29.35
N LYS A 168 -6.79 13.11 29.64
CA LYS A 168 -6.28 12.98 31.01
C LYS A 168 -5.92 14.34 31.60
N GLN A 169 -5.20 15.18 30.85
CA GLN A 169 -4.84 16.52 31.27
C GLN A 169 -6.08 17.39 31.55
N LYS A 170 -7.14 17.22 30.75
CA LYS A 170 -8.40 17.93 30.92
C LYS A 170 -9.18 17.50 32.19
N GLN A 171 -8.99 16.26 32.66
CA GLN A 171 -9.63 15.75 33.89
C GLN A 171 -8.85 16.15 35.16
N ASP A 172 -7.53 16.24 35.08
CA ASP A 172 -6.64 16.54 36.20
C ASP A 172 -6.51 18.05 36.47
N SER A 173 -6.84 18.89 35.50
CA SER A 173 -6.78 20.35 35.64
C SER A 173 -8.14 20.94 35.93
N ASN A 174 -8.44 21.19 37.24
CA ASN A 174 -9.48 22.12 37.67
C ASN A 174 -9.21 23.58 37.24
N ASN A 175 -8.07 23.84 36.63
CA ASN A 175 -7.69 25.12 36.09
C ASN A 175 -7.91 25.15 34.57
N ASN A 176 -8.51 26.25 34.10
CA ASN A 176 -8.83 26.56 32.69
C ASN A 176 -7.65 26.61 31.73
N ASP A 177 -6.47 26.12 32.09
CA ASP A 177 -5.30 26.06 31.22
C ASP A 177 -5.48 24.93 30.20
N ASN A 178 -5.98 25.34 29.03
CA ASN A 178 -6.20 24.50 27.83
C ASN A 178 -4.88 23.99 27.20
N ASN A 179 -3.91 23.52 28.01
CA ASN A 179 -2.58 23.10 27.55
C ASN A 179 -2.54 21.68 26.94
N GLY A 180 -3.66 21.13 26.54
CA GLY A 180 -3.72 19.80 25.91
C GLY A 180 -3.58 19.83 24.39
N ILE A 181 -2.98 18.78 23.81
CA ILE A 181 -2.88 18.61 22.35
C ILE A 181 -4.26 18.38 21.77
N LYS A 182 -4.79 19.32 21.00
CA LYS A 182 -6.05 19.18 20.28
C LYS A 182 -5.80 18.51 18.93
N ILE A 183 -6.33 17.31 18.73
CA ILE A 183 -6.20 16.62 17.45
C ILE A 183 -7.22 17.19 16.47
N PRO A 184 -6.80 17.76 15.34
CA PRO A 184 -7.69 18.27 14.32
C PRO A 184 -8.55 17.16 13.69
N ARG A 185 -9.59 17.57 12.94
CA ARG A 185 -10.36 16.63 12.14
C ARG A 185 -9.47 15.86 11.17
N LYS A 186 -9.80 14.60 10.94
CA LYS A 186 -9.04 13.75 10.02
C LYS A 186 -9.03 14.35 8.62
N ASN A 187 -7.85 14.68 8.14
CA ASN A 187 -7.56 15.06 6.75
C ASN A 187 -6.15 14.62 6.38
N ASP A 188 -5.83 14.58 5.10
CA ASP A 188 -4.56 14.05 4.58
C ASP A 188 -3.35 14.89 5.07
N PHE A 189 -3.50 16.21 5.31
CA PHE A 189 -2.45 17.09 5.85
C PHE A 189 -2.15 16.77 7.31
N VAL A 190 -3.18 16.59 8.12
CA VAL A 190 -3.03 16.17 9.54
C VAL A 190 -2.44 14.76 9.63
N ASP A 191 -2.79 13.86 8.70
CA ASP A 191 -2.24 12.51 8.66
C ASP A 191 -0.75 12.53 8.29
N ALA A 192 -0.32 13.38 7.35
CA ALA A 192 1.08 13.58 7.01
C ALA A 192 1.90 14.14 8.20
N VAL A 193 1.37 15.13 8.92
CA VAL A 193 2.02 15.65 10.15
C VAL A 193 2.10 14.56 11.22
N ALA A 194 0.99 13.89 11.53
CA ALA A 194 0.97 12.83 12.55
C ALA A 194 1.92 11.68 12.22
N LEU A 195 2.06 11.34 10.93
CA LEU A 195 2.99 10.33 10.44
C LEU A 195 4.44 10.67 10.82
N ALA A 196 4.85 11.93 10.69
CA ALA A 196 6.19 12.39 11.06
C ALA A 196 6.52 12.19 12.55
N PHE A 197 5.52 12.16 13.42
CA PHE A 197 5.70 11.99 14.87
C PHE A 197 5.47 10.56 15.35
N THR A 198 5.22 9.61 14.47
CA THR A 198 5.14 8.20 14.86
C THR A 198 6.49 7.72 15.42
N TRP A 199 6.44 6.78 16.39
CA TRP A 199 7.66 6.32 17.06
C TRP A 199 8.63 5.64 16.09
N PRO A 200 9.95 5.94 16.15
CA PRO A 200 10.98 5.34 15.30
C PRO A 200 10.99 3.80 15.27
N LYS A 201 10.60 3.16 16.37
CA LYS A 201 10.48 1.69 16.46
C LYS A 201 9.48 1.08 15.48
N PHE A 202 8.54 1.89 14.97
CA PHE A 202 7.57 1.48 13.95
C PHE A 202 8.03 1.82 12.54
N HIS A 203 9.13 2.57 12.38
CA HIS A 203 9.70 2.87 11.08
C HIS A 203 10.56 1.70 10.60
N ARG A 204 10.53 1.46 9.31
CA ARG A 204 11.32 0.46 8.67
C ARG A 204 11.86 0.97 7.35
N ARG A 205 13.18 0.91 7.20
CA ARG A 205 13.84 1.21 5.94
C ARG A 205 13.48 0.14 4.90
N ILE A 206 13.19 0.60 3.69
CA ILE A 206 12.96 -0.25 2.52
C ILE A 206 14.22 -0.21 1.67
N HIS A 207 14.60 -1.36 1.15
CA HIS A 207 15.73 -1.49 0.25
C HIS A 207 15.25 -1.66 -1.20
N LEU A 208 16.03 -1.14 -2.15
CA LEU A 208 15.73 -1.24 -3.58
C LEU A 208 15.45 -2.69 -4.01
N ARG A 209 16.27 -3.65 -3.52
CA ARG A 209 16.07 -5.09 -3.78
C ARG A 209 14.67 -5.58 -3.43
N TYR A 210 14.10 -5.09 -2.33
CA TYR A 210 12.74 -5.45 -1.93
C TYR A 210 11.70 -4.89 -2.90
N ILE A 211 11.84 -3.65 -3.31
CA ILE A 211 10.92 -3.00 -4.25
C ILE A 211 10.93 -3.69 -5.61
N ILE A 212 12.11 -4.09 -6.11
CA ILE A 212 12.24 -4.84 -7.36
C ILE A 212 11.48 -6.17 -7.26
N CYS A 213 11.71 -6.95 -6.21
CA CYS A 213 11.00 -8.20 -5.99
C CYS A 213 9.50 -8.00 -5.79
N TRP A 214 9.10 -6.96 -5.09
CA TRP A 214 7.68 -6.65 -4.86
C TRP A 214 6.97 -6.25 -6.17
N ARG A 215 7.66 -5.56 -7.09
CA ARG A 215 7.16 -5.28 -8.43
C ARG A 215 6.95 -6.57 -9.23
N ALA A 216 7.91 -7.48 -9.20
CA ALA A 216 7.80 -8.79 -9.84
C ALA A 216 6.65 -9.61 -9.25
N MET A 217 6.51 -9.62 -7.92
CA MET A 217 5.41 -10.26 -7.21
C MET A 217 4.03 -9.74 -7.66
N ASN A 218 3.89 -8.43 -7.82
CA ASN A 218 2.61 -7.86 -8.27
C ASN A 218 2.26 -8.25 -9.72
N LYS A 219 3.27 -8.43 -10.60
CA LYS A 219 3.05 -8.95 -11.96
C LYS A 219 2.61 -10.41 -11.91
N TRP A 220 3.33 -11.24 -11.15
CA TRP A 220 3.01 -12.64 -10.92
C TRP A 220 1.58 -12.82 -10.38
N ARG A 221 1.22 -12.13 -9.31
CA ARG A 221 -0.11 -12.18 -8.70
C ARG A 221 -1.25 -11.92 -9.68
N ARG A 222 -1.08 -10.94 -10.57
CA ARG A 222 -2.10 -10.61 -11.57
C ARG A 222 -2.35 -11.79 -12.50
N VAL A 223 -1.28 -12.40 -13.02
CA VAL A 223 -1.39 -13.54 -13.93
C VAL A 223 -1.98 -14.75 -13.21
N TYR A 224 -1.48 -15.06 -12.02
CA TYR A 224 -1.95 -16.19 -11.23
C TYR A 224 -3.43 -16.05 -10.79
N THR A 225 -3.85 -14.84 -10.42
CA THR A 225 -5.26 -14.59 -10.06
C THR A 225 -6.20 -14.75 -11.27
N ILE A 226 -5.76 -14.38 -12.46
CA ILE A 226 -6.54 -14.60 -13.68
C ILE A 226 -6.64 -16.10 -13.96
N PHE A 227 -5.53 -16.80 -13.90
CA PHE A 227 -5.47 -18.24 -14.11
C PHE A 227 -6.41 -19.01 -13.17
N THR A 228 -6.35 -18.75 -11.86
CA THR A 228 -7.21 -19.42 -10.88
C THR A 228 -8.71 -19.15 -11.12
N LYS A 229 -9.05 -17.96 -11.63
CA LYS A 229 -10.43 -17.65 -12.00
C LYS A 229 -10.87 -18.37 -13.27
N VAL A 230 -10.01 -18.41 -14.29
CA VAL A 230 -10.31 -19.14 -15.55
C VAL A 230 -10.48 -20.62 -15.24
N GLN A 231 -9.57 -21.21 -14.46
CA GLN A 231 -9.68 -22.61 -14.04
C GLN A 231 -11.01 -22.89 -13.33
N GLN A 232 -11.39 -22.06 -12.37
CA GLN A 232 -12.66 -22.20 -11.67
C GLN A 232 -13.87 -22.06 -12.61
N MET A 233 -13.82 -21.12 -13.57
CA MET A 233 -14.90 -20.94 -14.55
C MET A 233 -15.05 -22.15 -15.46
N VAL A 234 -13.95 -22.76 -15.90
CA VAL A 234 -13.97 -23.98 -16.74
C VAL A 234 -14.51 -25.16 -15.94
N GLU A 235 -14.08 -25.32 -14.67
CA GLU A 235 -14.61 -26.36 -13.77
C GLU A 235 -16.11 -26.19 -13.52
N ASP A 236 -16.59 -24.93 -13.34
CA ASP A 236 -18.00 -24.62 -13.07
C ASP A 236 -18.90 -24.83 -14.32
N LEU A 237 -18.35 -24.67 -15.53
CA LEU A 237 -19.10 -24.74 -16.78
C LEU A 237 -18.96 -26.08 -17.52
N GLU A 238 -18.10 -26.97 -17.00
CA GLU A 238 -17.77 -28.26 -17.68
C GLU A 238 -17.28 -28.05 -19.13
N GLU A 239 -16.57 -26.93 -19.38
CA GLU A 239 -16.08 -26.57 -20.70
C GLU A 239 -14.74 -27.26 -21.06
N ASP A 240 -14.32 -27.11 -22.32
CA ASP A 240 -13.04 -27.60 -22.82
C ASP A 240 -11.85 -26.97 -22.05
N GLU A 241 -10.90 -27.82 -21.64
CA GLU A 241 -9.71 -27.39 -20.85
C GLU A 241 -8.67 -26.61 -21.68
N THR A 242 -8.85 -26.48 -22.99
CA THR A 242 -7.89 -25.79 -23.89
C THR A 242 -7.52 -24.37 -23.43
N PRO A 243 -8.47 -23.50 -22.98
CA PRO A 243 -8.14 -22.18 -22.44
C PRO A 243 -7.27 -22.23 -21.20
N VAL A 244 -7.46 -23.25 -20.34
CA VAL A 244 -6.68 -23.42 -19.09
C VAL A 244 -5.23 -23.72 -19.41
N THR A 245 -4.97 -24.63 -20.37
CA THR A 245 -3.61 -25.05 -20.78
C THR A 245 -2.78 -23.88 -21.30
N LEU A 246 -3.36 -23.05 -22.19
CA LEU A 246 -2.69 -21.86 -22.74
C LEU A 246 -2.33 -20.83 -21.64
N HIS A 247 -3.16 -20.71 -20.60
CA HIS A 247 -2.89 -19.85 -19.47
C HIS A 247 -1.85 -20.43 -18.51
N GLU A 248 -1.79 -21.75 -18.38
CA GLU A 248 -0.87 -22.44 -17.49
C GLU A 248 0.61 -22.20 -17.89
N ASP A 249 0.93 -22.36 -19.16
CA ASP A 249 2.28 -22.07 -19.67
C ASP A 249 2.73 -20.65 -19.34
N ARG A 250 1.84 -19.70 -19.53
CA ARG A 250 2.11 -18.29 -19.18
C ARG A 250 2.29 -18.07 -17.69
N VAL A 251 1.53 -18.78 -16.86
CA VAL A 251 1.67 -18.77 -15.40
C VAL A 251 3.02 -19.32 -14.99
N ILE A 252 3.42 -20.46 -15.56
CA ILE A 252 4.73 -21.10 -15.32
C ILE A 252 5.87 -20.17 -15.71
N GLU A 253 5.81 -19.55 -16.89
CA GLU A 253 6.80 -18.57 -17.34
C GLU A 253 6.94 -17.41 -16.35
N LYS A 254 5.83 -16.81 -15.94
CA LYS A 254 5.84 -15.69 -14.99
C LYS A 254 6.22 -16.09 -13.57
N ALA A 255 5.94 -17.32 -13.17
CA ALA A 255 6.43 -17.90 -11.92
C ALA A 255 7.96 -18.01 -11.93
N LYS A 256 8.54 -18.56 -13.02
CA LYS A 256 10.01 -18.65 -13.21
C LYS A 256 10.67 -17.27 -13.15
N GLU A 257 10.14 -16.29 -13.89
CA GLU A 257 10.66 -14.91 -13.86
C GLU A 257 10.66 -14.33 -12.43
N PHE A 258 9.56 -14.55 -11.71
CA PHE A 258 9.41 -14.04 -10.35
C PHE A 258 10.36 -14.72 -9.38
N VAL A 259 10.41 -16.06 -9.36
CA VAL A 259 11.33 -16.85 -8.52
C VAL A 259 12.78 -16.43 -8.77
N ASN A 260 13.22 -16.39 -10.02
CA ASN A 260 14.58 -15.99 -10.41
C ASN A 260 14.90 -14.55 -9.95
N THR A 261 13.91 -13.64 -10.03
CA THR A 261 14.09 -12.27 -9.53
C THR A 261 14.31 -12.27 -8.01
N VAL A 262 13.49 -13.04 -7.27
CA VAL A 262 13.63 -13.09 -5.80
C VAL A 262 14.93 -13.78 -5.38
N GLU A 263 15.32 -14.89 -6.02
CA GLU A 263 16.56 -15.61 -5.72
C GLU A 263 17.80 -14.71 -5.93
N ARG A 264 17.82 -13.92 -6.99
CA ARG A 264 18.92 -12.97 -7.26
C ARG A 264 19.12 -11.95 -6.15
N HIS A 265 18.03 -11.50 -5.54
CA HIS A 265 18.05 -10.46 -4.52
C HIS A 265 18.03 -10.99 -3.09
N PHE A 266 17.65 -12.26 -2.89
CA PHE A 266 17.57 -12.96 -1.62
C PHE A 266 18.19 -14.36 -1.74
N PRO A 267 19.53 -14.48 -1.74
CA PRO A 267 20.23 -15.74 -1.97
C PRO A 267 19.86 -16.87 -1.00
N TYR A 268 19.39 -16.51 0.20
CA TYR A 268 18.95 -17.48 1.20
C TYR A 268 17.61 -18.18 0.85
N LEU A 269 16.94 -17.78 -0.21
CA LEU A 269 15.60 -18.28 -0.54
C LEU A 269 15.56 -19.79 -0.79
N ARG A 270 16.59 -20.35 -1.45
CA ARG A 270 16.72 -21.81 -1.65
C ARG A 270 16.71 -22.57 -0.34
N ARG A 271 17.42 -22.07 0.68
CA ARG A 271 17.42 -22.65 2.03
C ARG A 271 16.04 -22.58 2.69
N VAL A 272 15.22 -21.56 2.34
CA VAL A 272 13.81 -21.51 2.79
C VAL A 272 13.02 -22.62 2.11
N PHE A 273 13.18 -22.81 0.78
CA PHE A 273 12.50 -23.88 0.03
C PHE A 273 12.80 -25.25 0.62
N GLU A 274 14.07 -25.57 0.84
CA GLU A 274 14.52 -26.83 1.45
C GLU A 274 13.86 -27.04 2.84
N LYS A 275 13.95 -26.04 3.72
CA LYS A 275 13.40 -26.13 5.07
C LYS A 275 11.88 -26.23 5.10
N VAL A 276 11.19 -25.62 4.15
CA VAL A 276 9.73 -25.69 4.01
C VAL A 276 9.31 -26.97 3.27
N ARG A 277 10.24 -27.61 2.55
CA ARG A 277 10.04 -28.78 1.69
C ARG A 277 9.21 -28.43 0.44
N ILE A 278 9.59 -27.32 -0.22
CA ILE A 278 9.02 -26.97 -1.52
C ILE A 278 9.68 -27.87 -2.58
N PRO A 279 8.90 -28.54 -3.44
CA PRO A 279 9.48 -29.36 -4.51
C PRO A 279 10.32 -28.50 -5.49
N PRO A 280 11.49 -28.99 -5.92
CA PRO A 280 12.37 -28.23 -6.80
C PRO A 280 11.81 -28.04 -8.22
N ASP A 281 10.94 -28.94 -8.65
CA ASP A 281 10.25 -28.97 -9.93
C ASP A 281 8.95 -28.16 -9.96
N ASP A 282 8.36 -27.87 -8.77
CA ASP A 282 7.11 -27.13 -8.67
C ASP A 282 7.36 -25.60 -8.57
N VAL A 283 7.54 -24.98 -9.72
CA VAL A 283 7.82 -23.54 -9.82
C VAL A 283 6.66 -22.67 -9.30
N ILE A 284 5.43 -23.14 -9.36
CA ILE A 284 4.27 -22.42 -8.83
C ILE A 284 4.31 -22.42 -7.30
N ALA A 285 4.62 -23.57 -6.67
CA ALA A 285 4.81 -23.64 -5.22
C ALA A 285 5.98 -22.75 -4.76
N GLN A 286 7.07 -22.72 -5.53
CA GLN A 286 8.20 -21.81 -5.27
C GLN A 286 7.77 -20.35 -5.35
N ALA A 287 7.01 -19.95 -6.38
CA ALA A 287 6.50 -18.58 -6.53
C ALA A 287 5.56 -18.18 -5.38
N LEU A 288 4.65 -19.07 -4.98
CA LEU A 288 3.78 -18.84 -3.81
C LEU A 288 4.59 -18.71 -2.51
N CYS A 289 5.63 -19.52 -2.34
CA CYS A 289 6.55 -19.38 -1.20
C CYS A 289 7.31 -18.05 -1.21
N CYS A 290 7.84 -17.63 -2.37
CA CYS A 290 8.46 -16.31 -2.56
C CYS A 290 7.51 -15.18 -2.16
N GLU A 291 6.25 -15.26 -2.58
CA GLU A 291 5.22 -14.29 -2.23
C GLU A 291 5.05 -14.20 -0.70
N VAL A 292 4.91 -15.34 -0.02
CA VAL A 292 4.81 -15.36 1.44
C VAL A 292 6.08 -14.81 2.09
N VAL A 293 7.28 -15.17 1.62
CA VAL A 293 8.55 -14.65 2.13
C VAL A 293 8.60 -13.12 2.05
N LEU A 294 8.23 -12.53 0.90
CA LEU A 294 8.22 -11.08 0.73
C LEU A 294 7.17 -10.40 1.62
N GLU A 295 5.99 -10.99 1.77
CA GLU A 295 4.93 -10.44 2.63
C GLU A 295 5.30 -10.48 4.12
N VAL A 296 6.02 -11.51 4.56
CA VAL A 296 6.46 -11.64 5.96
C VAL A 296 7.82 -11.00 6.23
N TYR A 297 8.57 -10.66 5.19
CA TYR A 297 9.92 -10.08 5.29
C TYR A 297 10.00 -8.91 6.27
N HIS A 298 8.93 -8.15 6.37
CA HIS A 298 8.87 -6.95 7.19
C HIS A 298 8.26 -7.15 8.58
N ILE A 299 7.79 -8.34 8.90
CA ILE A 299 7.04 -8.57 10.12
C ILE A 299 7.98 -9.02 11.25
N PRO A 300 8.11 -8.25 12.34
CA PRO A 300 9.08 -8.54 13.38
C PRO A 300 8.67 -9.71 14.29
N LYS A 301 7.35 -9.98 14.43
CA LYS A 301 6.83 -10.99 15.35
C LYS A 301 5.95 -12.00 14.63
N LYS A 302 6.05 -13.26 15.04
CA LYS A 302 5.22 -14.35 14.51
C LYS A 302 3.72 -14.09 14.68
N SER A 303 3.30 -13.54 15.82
CA SER A 303 1.91 -13.19 16.08
C SER A 303 1.35 -12.23 15.02
N ASP A 304 2.16 -11.27 14.58
CA ASP A 304 1.77 -10.26 13.62
C ASP A 304 1.58 -10.85 12.21
N VAL A 305 2.31 -11.92 11.87
CA VAL A 305 2.09 -12.68 10.62
C VAL A 305 0.72 -13.32 10.61
N LEU A 306 0.37 -13.99 11.69
CA LEU A 306 -0.90 -14.69 11.81
C LEU A 306 -2.08 -13.71 11.85
N GLU A 307 -1.90 -12.56 12.50
CA GLU A 307 -2.88 -11.46 12.52
C GLU A 307 -3.05 -10.87 11.12
N LYS A 308 -1.94 -10.54 10.42
CA LYS A 308 -1.96 -10.04 9.05
C LYS A 308 -2.67 -10.99 8.09
N ALA A 309 -2.42 -12.29 8.23
CA ALA A 309 -3.08 -13.32 7.42
C ALA A 309 -4.53 -13.60 7.84
N GLY A 310 -5.04 -12.98 8.91
CA GLY A 310 -6.39 -13.24 9.42
C GLY A 310 -6.59 -14.64 10.01
N ILE A 311 -5.50 -15.34 10.33
CA ILE A 311 -5.53 -16.72 10.87
C ILE A 311 -5.75 -16.71 12.38
N ARG A 312 -5.23 -15.71 13.07
CA ARG A 312 -5.44 -15.48 14.51
C ARG A 312 -6.44 -14.36 14.68
N TYR A 313 -7.55 -14.68 15.25
CA TYR A 313 -8.37 -13.68 15.91
C TYR A 313 -7.56 -13.11 17.07
N SER A 314 -7.51 -11.79 17.20
CA SER A 314 -7.07 -11.15 18.44
C SER A 314 -7.76 -11.87 19.60
N PRO A 315 -7.01 -12.23 20.67
CA PRO A 315 -7.63 -12.93 21.79
C PRO A 315 -8.89 -12.16 22.16
N THR A 316 -10.01 -12.89 22.24
CA THR A 316 -11.28 -12.41 22.77
C THR A 316 -10.93 -11.47 23.92
N PRO A 317 -11.41 -10.23 23.93
CA PRO A 317 -11.13 -9.31 25.02
C PRO A 317 -11.34 -10.10 26.29
N LYS A 318 -10.30 -10.20 27.13
CA LYS A 318 -10.38 -10.89 28.41
C LYS A 318 -11.72 -10.49 28.98
N LYS A 319 -12.61 -11.48 29.25
CA LYS A 319 -13.91 -11.22 29.85
C LYS A 319 -13.61 -10.30 31.03
N THR A 320 -13.73 -9.00 30.82
CA THR A 320 -13.78 -8.04 31.90
C THR A 320 -14.95 -8.54 32.72
N ARG A 321 -14.67 -8.89 33.98
CA ARG A 321 -15.71 -9.23 34.98
C ARG A 321 -16.93 -8.39 34.66
N PRO A 322 -18.14 -8.97 34.67
CA PRO A 322 -19.35 -8.22 34.37
C PRO A 322 -19.38 -7.04 35.33
N LYS A 323 -19.06 -5.86 34.84
CA LYS A 323 -19.39 -4.62 35.51
C LYS A 323 -20.91 -4.65 35.70
N LYS A 324 -21.35 -4.43 36.93
CA LYS A 324 -22.75 -4.26 37.30
C LYS A 324 -23.51 -3.61 36.18
N LYS A 325 -24.71 -4.15 35.90
CA LYS A 325 -25.70 -3.63 34.97
C LYS A 325 -25.71 -2.10 35.03
N GLU A 326 -25.06 -1.44 34.11
CA GLU A 326 -25.40 -0.05 33.78
C GLU A 326 -26.60 -0.13 32.85
N GLU A 327 -27.59 0.63 33.19
CA GLU A 327 -28.89 0.73 32.55
C GLU A 327 -28.78 0.82 31.04
N ALA A 328 -29.58 0.02 30.36
CA ALA A 328 -29.66 -0.01 28.92
C ALA A 328 -30.05 1.37 28.38
N SER A 329 -29.16 2.04 27.70
CA SER A 329 -29.56 3.14 26.84
C SER A 329 -30.33 2.55 25.65
N GLU A 330 -31.56 3.02 25.49
CA GLU A 330 -32.55 2.59 24.48
C GLU A 330 -32.14 2.93 23.01
N ASP A 331 -30.92 3.30 22.76
CA ASP A 331 -30.45 3.55 21.40
C ASP A 331 -29.91 2.24 20.78
N GLY A 332 -30.79 1.59 20.02
CA GLY A 332 -30.63 0.29 19.38
C GLY A 332 -29.46 0.19 18.36
N SER A 333 -28.39 0.92 18.54
CA SER A 333 -27.18 0.80 17.74
C SER A 333 -26.46 -0.50 18.07
N LYS A 334 -26.65 -1.52 17.25
CA LYS A 334 -25.89 -2.77 17.30
C LYS A 334 -24.40 -2.47 17.40
N PRO A 335 -23.64 -3.11 18.33
CA PRO A 335 -22.21 -2.87 18.48
C PRO A 335 -21.54 -3.07 17.11
N LYS A 336 -20.90 -2.02 16.59
CA LYS A 336 -20.18 -2.06 15.31
C LYS A 336 -19.18 -3.19 15.41
N LYS A 337 -19.40 -4.30 14.66
CA LYS A 337 -18.45 -5.40 14.55
C LYS A 337 -17.11 -4.79 14.13
N LYS A 338 -16.07 -4.95 14.97
CA LYS A 338 -14.71 -4.54 14.59
C LYS A 338 -14.32 -5.33 13.35
N VAL A 339 -14.33 -4.67 12.20
CA VAL A 339 -13.84 -5.25 10.95
C VAL A 339 -12.33 -5.29 11.05
N TYR A 340 -11.78 -6.47 11.30
CA TYR A 340 -10.34 -6.67 11.22
C TYR A 340 -9.94 -6.67 9.75
N ILE A 341 -9.15 -5.68 9.36
CA ILE A 341 -8.56 -5.64 8.02
C ILE A 341 -7.42 -6.68 8.01
N HIS A 342 -7.68 -7.84 7.47
CA HIS A 342 -6.66 -8.85 7.19
C HIS A 342 -6.20 -8.72 5.73
N ASP A 343 -4.96 -9.12 5.48
CA ASP A 343 -4.41 -9.16 4.13
C ASP A 343 -4.88 -10.44 3.43
N GLY A 344 -5.96 -10.32 2.67
CA GLY A 344 -6.52 -11.44 1.92
C GLY A 344 -5.53 -12.06 0.93
N LYS A 345 -4.53 -11.30 0.47
CA LYS A 345 -3.52 -11.79 -0.49
C LYS A 345 -2.54 -12.74 0.19
N LEU A 346 -2.06 -12.38 1.38
CA LEU A 346 -1.18 -13.27 2.16
C LEU A 346 -1.91 -14.56 2.54
N LEU A 347 -3.17 -14.46 2.98
CA LEU A 347 -3.98 -15.64 3.27
C LEU A 347 -4.18 -16.51 2.03
N PHE A 348 -4.51 -15.90 0.90
CA PHE A 348 -4.68 -16.62 -0.37
C PHE A 348 -3.41 -17.38 -0.77
N ALA A 349 -2.25 -16.72 -0.78
CA ALA A 349 -0.97 -17.37 -1.11
C ALA A 349 -0.65 -18.55 -0.17
N LEU A 350 -0.89 -18.38 1.13
CA LEU A 350 -0.70 -19.43 2.12
C LEU A 350 -1.66 -20.62 1.93
N VAL A 351 -2.92 -20.35 1.60
CA VAL A 351 -3.92 -21.41 1.33
C VAL A 351 -3.53 -22.17 0.08
N GLN A 352 -3.24 -21.49 -1.03
CA GLN A 352 -2.83 -22.13 -2.28
C GLN A 352 -1.56 -22.98 -2.10
N LEU A 353 -0.57 -22.43 -1.40
CA LEU A 353 0.65 -23.18 -1.09
C LEU A 353 0.37 -24.40 -0.22
N ALA A 354 -0.49 -24.29 0.79
CA ALA A 354 -0.83 -25.42 1.67
C ALA A 354 -1.63 -26.50 0.90
N VAL A 355 -2.58 -26.10 0.06
CA VAL A 355 -3.35 -27.01 -0.80
C VAL A 355 -2.39 -27.80 -1.70
N LYS A 356 -1.47 -27.10 -2.36
CA LYS A 356 -0.52 -27.70 -3.30
C LYS A 356 0.48 -28.64 -2.59
N LEU A 357 1.10 -28.21 -1.49
CA LEU A 357 2.10 -29.01 -0.77
C LEU A 357 1.53 -30.22 -0.03
N TYR A 358 0.28 -30.18 0.37
CA TYR A 358 -0.30 -31.23 1.20
C TYR A 358 -1.46 -31.96 0.52
N HIS A 359 -1.73 -31.65 -0.78
CA HIS A 359 -2.80 -32.24 -1.57
C HIS A 359 -4.16 -32.22 -0.82
N LEU A 360 -4.51 -31.03 -0.31
CA LEU A 360 -5.70 -30.83 0.49
C LEU A 360 -6.87 -30.33 -0.35
N ASP A 361 -8.05 -30.84 -0.08
CA ASP A 361 -9.29 -30.25 -0.58
C ASP A 361 -9.72 -29.10 0.35
N PRO A 362 -9.70 -27.84 -0.14
CA PRO A 362 -10.02 -26.68 0.69
C PRO A 362 -11.48 -26.63 1.13
N ILE A 363 -12.40 -27.26 0.41
CA ILE A 363 -13.83 -27.29 0.72
C ILE A 363 -14.11 -28.35 1.78
N ARG A 364 -13.67 -29.58 1.52
CA ARG A 364 -13.95 -30.74 2.40
C ARG A 364 -13.09 -30.76 3.66
N GLN A 365 -11.87 -30.25 3.60
CA GLN A 365 -10.88 -30.35 4.67
C GLN A 365 -10.54 -28.99 5.33
N LYS A 366 -11.49 -28.08 5.41
CA LYS A 366 -11.31 -26.69 5.85
C LYS A 366 -10.49 -26.54 7.16
N ARG A 367 -10.78 -27.35 8.19
CA ARG A 367 -10.02 -27.33 9.47
C ARG A 367 -8.57 -27.75 9.30
N LYS A 368 -8.32 -28.77 8.49
CA LYS A 368 -6.97 -29.29 8.21
C LYS A 368 -6.16 -28.27 7.41
N VAL A 369 -6.78 -27.65 6.41
CA VAL A 369 -6.19 -26.54 5.64
C VAL A 369 -5.80 -25.41 6.58
N GLN A 370 -6.70 -24.92 7.42
CA GLN A 370 -6.42 -23.83 8.36
C GLN A 370 -5.25 -24.15 9.30
N TRP A 371 -5.17 -25.36 9.82
CA TRP A 371 -4.06 -25.80 10.65
C TRP A 371 -2.74 -25.82 9.88
N LYS A 372 -2.74 -26.39 8.64
CA LYS A 372 -1.54 -26.44 7.79
C LYS A 372 -1.08 -25.03 7.39
N VAL A 373 -1.99 -24.15 7.02
CA VAL A 373 -1.72 -22.74 6.72
C VAL A 373 -1.04 -22.04 7.89
N THR A 374 -1.54 -22.23 9.12
CA THR A 374 -0.93 -21.68 10.33
C THR A 374 0.50 -22.17 10.51
N LYS A 375 0.73 -23.48 10.41
CA LYS A 375 2.05 -24.08 10.56
C LYS A 375 3.02 -23.64 9.46
N LEU A 376 2.53 -23.52 8.23
CA LEU A 376 3.32 -23.09 7.09
C LEU A 376 3.74 -21.61 7.24
N ALA A 377 2.82 -20.73 7.61
CA ALA A 377 3.12 -19.32 7.88
C ALA A 377 4.18 -19.15 8.97
N GLU A 378 4.04 -19.87 10.09
CA GLU A 378 5.03 -19.88 11.17
C GLU A 378 6.41 -20.37 10.71
N ARG A 379 6.44 -21.45 9.92
CA ARG A 379 7.67 -22.07 9.43
C ARG A 379 8.40 -21.16 8.45
N ILE A 380 7.70 -20.62 7.46
CA ILE A 380 8.27 -19.69 6.48
C ILE A 380 8.81 -18.45 7.19
N TRP A 381 8.02 -17.83 8.07
CA TRP A 381 8.47 -16.65 8.82
C TRP A 381 9.73 -16.94 9.65
N LYS A 382 9.75 -18.04 10.41
CA LYS A 382 10.90 -18.41 11.25
C LYS A 382 12.16 -18.64 10.42
N CYS A 383 12.05 -19.37 9.30
CA CYS A 383 13.16 -19.62 8.39
C CYS A 383 13.67 -18.34 7.76
N SER A 384 12.79 -17.54 7.18
CA SER A 384 13.13 -16.27 6.52
C SER A 384 13.80 -15.30 7.50
N ARG A 385 13.25 -15.17 8.71
CA ARG A 385 13.79 -14.25 9.72
C ARG A 385 15.18 -14.65 10.19
N LYS A 386 15.39 -15.94 10.47
CA LYS A 386 16.70 -16.45 10.89
C LYS A 386 17.77 -16.18 9.82
N LEU A 387 17.47 -16.52 8.57
CA LEU A 387 18.40 -16.36 7.45
C LEU A 387 18.65 -14.89 7.11
N GLN A 388 17.63 -14.03 7.22
CA GLN A 388 17.78 -12.59 7.06
C GLN A 388 18.74 -12.01 8.10
N MET A 389 18.60 -12.37 9.38
CA MET A 389 19.48 -11.89 10.44
C MET A 389 20.92 -12.34 10.23
N THR A 390 21.14 -13.57 9.76
CA THR A 390 22.48 -14.07 9.43
C THR A 390 23.12 -13.27 8.30
N GLU A 391 22.34 -12.95 7.25
CA GLU A 391 22.81 -12.12 6.13
C GLU A 391 23.12 -10.68 6.55
N GLU A 392 22.27 -10.08 7.40
CA GLU A 392 22.47 -8.72 7.92
C GLU A 392 23.73 -8.66 8.80
N ASN A 393 23.95 -9.65 9.66
CA ASN A 393 25.14 -9.73 10.54
C ASN A 393 26.43 -9.98 9.73
N GLY A 394 26.40 -10.86 8.72
CA GLY A 394 27.54 -11.09 7.84
C GLY A 394 27.98 -9.82 7.11
N ARG A 395 27.06 -9.04 6.60
CA ARG A 395 27.36 -7.75 5.95
C ARG A 395 27.91 -6.69 6.88
N VAL A 396 27.47 -6.68 8.14
CA VAL A 396 28.05 -5.79 9.16
C VAL A 396 29.49 -6.21 9.48
N GLY A 397 29.78 -7.51 9.55
CA GLY A 397 31.14 -8.04 9.71
C GLY A 397 32.06 -7.64 8.56
N GLU A 398 31.62 -7.80 7.31
CA GLU A 398 32.36 -7.37 6.12
C GLU A 398 32.61 -5.86 6.08
N ALA A 399 31.61 -5.05 6.43
CA ALA A 399 31.72 -3.58 6.47
C ALA A 399 32.65 -3.08 7.60
N LEU A 400 32.83 -3.88 8.67
CA LEU A 400 33.73 -3.57 9.79
C LEU A 400 35.12 -4.21 9.63
N GLY A 401 35.40 -4.87 8.51
CA GLY A 401 36.70 -5.50 8.25
C GLY A 401 36.99 -6.74 9.14
N VAL A 402 36.00 -7.25 9.82
CA VAL A 402 36.12 -8.47 10.65
C VAL A 402 35.89 -9.70 9.76
N SER A 403 36.87 -10.02 8.92
CA SER A 403 36.94 -11.29 8.21
C SER A 403 37.50 -12.38 9.12
N GLY A 404 36.62 -12.96 9.90
CA GLY A 404 36.96 -14.19 10.66
C GLY A 404 35.85 -15.22 10.49
N PRO A 405 36.15 -16.49 10.20
CA PRO A 405 35.14 -17.53 10.15
C PRO A 405 34.58 -17.74 11.56
N LEU A 406 33.27 -17.63 11.69
CA LEU A 406 32.56 -18.16 12.86
C LEU A 406 32.46 -19.69 12.66
N GLU A 407 33.32 -20.44 13.32
CA GLU A 407 33.19 -21.88 13.52
C GLU A 407 31.89 -22.27 14.28
#